data_cac200525a73be61d5830efba7df1673
#
_entry.id   cac200525a73be61d5830efba7df1673
#
_cell.length_a   1.000
_cell.length_b   1.000
_cell.length_c   1.000
_cell.angle_alpha   90.00
_cell.angle_beta   90.00
_cell.angle_gamma   90.00
#
_symmetry.space_group_name_H-M   'P 1'
#
loop_
_entity.id
_entity.type
_entity.pdbx_description
1 polymer ?
#
loop_
_entity_poly.entity_id
_entity_poly.type
_entity_poly.pdbx_seq_one_letter_code
_entity_poly.pdbx_strand_id
1 'polypeptide(L)'
;KVCFKILLILVLLVVFAGVCLWSYMQAGGLTLKDIRSSIPYLDQLIPTEDPGVEKLSQIRIVNVKQRYVQHWILGNLLVVEGTAWNSTPFPVARIRVEARLFDAKGTSLVREEAFAGNLLTDMELTTLPDENIKRELATSRGTDVSNDRVEPRGQIPFMIVFTQTYPMLKKTTVHISGVEKLLTP
;
A
#
# COMPACT_ATOMS: atom_id res chain seq x y z
N LYS A 1 -48.82 -1.34 24.02
CA LYS A 1 -49.36 -1.55 22.63
C LYS A 1 -49.17 -0.32 21.73
N VAL A 2 -49.23 0.92 22.25
CA VAL A 2 -49.07 2.16 21.47
C VAL A 2 -47.58 2.37 21.09
N CYS A 3 -46.63 2.17 22.00
CA CYS A 3 -45.19 2.31 21.72
C CYS A 3 -44.70 1.35 20.63
N PHE A 4 -45.22 0.12 20.57
CA PHE A 4 -44.89 -0.85 19.55
C PHE A 4 -45.36 -0.41 18.15
N LYS A 5 -46.56 0.18 18.06
CA LYS A 5 -47.07 0.72 16.80
C LYS A 5 -46.27 1.94 16.31
N ILE A 6 -45.88 2.80 17.23
CA ILE A 6 -45.01 3.96 16.90
C ILE A 6 -43.64 3.51 16.40
N LEU A 7 -43.03 2.52 17.07
CA LEU A 7 -41.74 1.96 16.65
C LEU A 7 -41.85 1.32 15.26
N LEU A 8 -42.91 0.57 14.98
CA LEU A 8 -43.15 -0.06 13.69
C LEU A 8 -43.29 0.98 12.55
N ILE A 9 -44.01 2.09 12.81
CA ILE A 9 -44.18 3.18 11.85
C ILE A 9 -42.85 3.86 11.59
N LEU A 10 -42.01 4.09 12.61
CA LEU A 10 -40.69 4.66 12.47
C LEU A 10 -39.78 3.79 11.61
N VAL A 11 -39.76 2.48 11.85
CA VAL A 11 -38.98 1.53 11.04
C VAL A 11 -39.47 1.52 9.59
N LEU A 12 -40.78 1.52 9.34
CA LEU A 12 -41.34 1.60 7.99
C LEU A 12 -40.96 2.88 7.26
N LEU A 13 -40.95 4.03 7.96
CA LEU A 13 -40.52 5.30 7.37
C LEU A 13 -39.03 5.29 6.99
N VAL A 14 -38.15 4.74 7.83
CA VAL A 14 -36.71 4.61 7.53
C VAL A 14 -36.48 3.69 6.34
N VAL A 15 -37.17 2.54 6.27
CA VAL A 15 -37.08 1.62 5.12
C VAL A 15 -37.58 2.28 3.84
N PHE A 16 -38.70 2.99 3.90
CA PHE A 16 -39.28 3.68 2.74
C PHE A 16 -38.34 4.80 2.25
N ALA A 17 -37.79 5.60 3.15
CA ALA A 17 -36.78 6.62 2.81
C ALA A 17 -35.54 6.01 2.18
N GLY A 18 -35.07 4.85 2.68
CA GLY A 18 -33.92 4.12 2.11
C GLY A 18 -34.20 3.62 0.69
N VAL A 19 -35.40 3.05 0.44
CA VAL A 19 -35.80 2.58 -0.90
C VAL A 19 -35.95 3.76 -1.87
N CYS A 20 -36.54 4.87 -1.45
CA CYS A 20 -36.65 6.07 -2.27
C CYS A 20 -35.28 6.64 -2.62
N LEU A 21 -34.36 6.72 -1.67
CA LEU A 21 -32.99 7.19 -1.88
C LEU A 21 -32.22 6.27 -2.85
N TRP A 22 -32.37 4.95 -2.67
CA TRP A 22 -31.73 3.98 -3.55
C TRP A 22 -32.30 4.04 -4.99
N SER A 23 -33.61 4.15 -5.14
CA SER A 23 -34.27 4.30 -6.43
C SER A 23 -33.86 5.60 -7.13
N TYR A 24 -33.68 6.69 -6.37
CA TYR A 24 -33.24 7.98 -6.89
C TYR A 24 -31.77 7.96 -7.33
N MET A 25 -30.91 7.23 -6.60
CA MET A 25 -29.51 7.01 -7.00
C MET A 25 -29.39 6.17 -8.29
N GLN A 26 -30.27 5.18 -8.49
CA GLN A 26 -30.30 4.41 -9.74
C GLN A 26 -30.78 5.21 -10.93
N ALA A 27 -31.65 6.20 -10.73
CA ALA A 27 -32.13 7.10 -11.76
C ALA A 27 -31.11 8.18 -12.18
N GLY A 28 -29.86 8.14 -11.65
CA GLY A 28 -28.80 9.10 -11.99
C GLY A 28 -28.95 10.49 -11.36
N GLY A 29 -29.83 10.64 -10.36
CA GLY A 29 -30.17 11.93 -9.75
C GLY A 29 -29.22 12.47 -8.70
N LEU A 30 -28.38 11.61 -8.08
CA LEU A 30 -27.35 12.01 -7.10
C LEU A 30 -26.17 11.07 -7.19
N THR A 31 -24.99 11.61 -7.39
CA THR A 31 -23.76 10.85 -7.27
C THR A 31 -23.23 10.96 -5.83
N LEU A 32 -22.43 9.97 -5.39
CA LEU A 32 -21.74 10.05 -4.09
C LEU A 32 -20.91 11.32 -3.96
N LYS A 33 -20.47 11.90 -5.07
CA LYS A 33 -19.79 13.19 -5.14
C LYS A 33 -20.70 14.36 -4.71
N ASP A 34 -21.96 14.34 -5.13
CA ASP A 34 -22.92 15.43 -4.82
C ASP A 34 -23.34 15.41 -3.34
N ILE A 35 -23.49 14.22 -2.76
CA ILE A 35 -23.76 14.04 -1.32
C ILE A 35 -22.57 14.54 -0.50
N ARG A 36 -21.36 14.25 -0.94
CA ARG A 36 -20.11 14.67 -0.27
C ARG A 36 -19.95 16.19 -0.24
N SER A 37 -20.28 16.89 -1.32
CA SER A 37 -20.20 18.35 -1.39
C SER A 37 -21.24 19.05 -0.53
N SER A 38 -22.33 18.37 -0.15
CA SER A 38 -23.45 18.95 0.60
C SER A 38 -23.31 18.81 2.14
N ILE A 39 -22.40 17.95 2.61
CA ILE A 39 -22.23 17.71 4.05
C ILE A 39 -20.76 17.93 4.46
N PRO A 40 -20.41 19.10 5.03
CA PRO A 40 -19.01 19.49 5.32
C PRO A 40 -18.26 18.54 6.27
N TYR A 41 -18.96 17.74 7.07
CA TYR A 41 -18.35 16.81 8.04
C TYR A 41 -18.10 15.41 7.50
N LEU A 42 -18.59 15.06 6.31
CA LEU A 42 -18.38 13.73 5.71
C LEU A 42 -16.92 13.48 5.34
N ASP A 43 -16.18 14.53 5.01
CA ASP A 43 -14.74 14.43 4.68
C ASP A 43 -13.87 14.00 5.88
N GLN A 44 -14.37 14.17 7.12
CA GLN A 44 -13.69 13.70 8.34
C GLN A 44 -14.00 12.23 8.66
N LEU A 45 -15.13 11.70 8.18
CA LEU A 45 -15.61 10.35 8.48
C LEU A 45 -15.31 9.33 7.39
N ILE A 46 -15.18 9.78 6.15
CA ILE A 46 -14.86 8.94 5.00
C ILE A 46 -13.43 9.29 4.57
N PRO A 47 -12.46 8.39 4.72
CA PRO A 47 -11.12 8.61 4.20
C PRO A 47 -11.23 9.01 2.73
N THR A 48 -10.71 10.17 2.39
CA THR A 48 -10.58 10.57 0.99
C THR A 48 -9.68 9.53 0.32
N GLU A 49 -10.19 8.81 -0.68
CA GLU A 49 -9.31 8.09 -1.58
C GLU A 49 -8.42 9.15 -2.24
N ASP A 50 -7.20 9.26 -1.72
CA ASP A 50 -6.17 10.13 -2.26
C ASP A 50 -6.01 9.72 -3.75
N PRO A 51 -6.09 10.63 -4.72
CA PRO A 51 -5.86 10.30 -6.12
C PRO A 51 -4.51 9.63 -6.36
N GLY A 52 -3.61 9.65 -5.37
CA GLY A 52 -2.42 8.81 -5.29
C GLY A 52 -2.72 7.32 -5.13
N VAL A 53 -3.74 6.93 -4.36
CA VAL A 53 -4.05 5.52 -4.04
C VAL A 53 -4.54 4.76 -5.27
N GLU A 54 -5.35 5.38 -6.13
CA GLU A 54 -5.80 4.76 -7.39
C GLU A 54 -4.62 4.45 -8.33
N LYS A 55 -3.60 5.30 -8.34
CA LYS A 55 -2.37 5.08 -9.12
C LYS A 55 -1.50 3.98 -8.53
N LEU A 56 -1.45 3.87 -7.19
CA LEU A 56 -0.69 2.84 -6.48
C LEU A 56 -1.25 1.44 -6.75
N SER A 57 -2.58 1.28 -6.87
CA SER A 57 -3.24 0.00 -7.13
C SER A 57 -2.93 -0.59 -8.50
N GLN A 58 -2.43 0.22 -9.44
CA GLN A 58 -2.06 -0.21 -10.78
C GLN A 58 -0.61 -0.69 -10.90
N ILE A 59 0.21 -0.53 -9.84
CA ILE A 59 1.52 -1.18 -9.75
C ILE A 59 1.34 -2.46 -8.95
N ARG A 60 1.60 -3.59 -9.57
CA ARG A 60 1.43 -4.91 -8.94
C ARG A 60 2.74 -5.41 -8.38
N ILE A 61 2.66 -6.04 -7.22
CA ILE A 61 3.80 -6.77 -6.65
C ILE A 61 3.67 -8.23 -7.01
N VAL A 62 4.74 -8.79 -7.54
CA VAL A 62 4.82 -10.20 -7.95
C VAL A 62 6.11 -10.84 -7.43
N ASN A 63 6.14 -12.17 -7.40
CA ASN A 63 7.33 -12.96 -7.05
C ASN A 63 7.94 -12.62 -5.68
N VAL A 64 7.12 -12.32 -4.68
CA VAL A 64 7.62 -12.03 -3.33
C VAL A 64 8.24 -13.27 -2.71
N LYS A 65 9.46 -13.12 -2.24
CA LYS A 65 10.21 -14.14 -1.49
C LYS A 65 10.73 -13.55 -0.20
N GLN A 66 10.91 -14.42 0.78
CA GLN A 66 11.49 -14.05 2.07
C GLN A 66 12.62 -15.03 2.37
N ARG A 67 13.73 -14.50 2.87
CA ARG A 67 14.87 -15.30 3.31
C ARG A 67 15.56 -14.64 4.51
N TYR A 68 16.28 -15.42 5.27
CA TYR A 68 17.14 -14.93 6.32
C TYR A 68 18.60 -14.94 5.89
N VAL A 69 19.32 -13.86 6.22
CA VAL A 69 20.75 -13.73 5.98
C VAL A 69 21.44 -13.51 7.33
N GLN A 70 22.47 -14.31 7.63
CA GLN A 70 23.24 -14.15 8.84
C GLN A 70 24.22 -13.00 8.69
N HIS A 71 23.99 -11.91 9.42
CA HIS A 71 24.91 -10.77 9.48
C HIS A 71 25.89 -10.96 10.64
N TRP A 72 27.13 -10.54 10.46
CA TRP A 72 28.20 -10.76 11.45
C TRP A 72 27.95 -10.10 12.80
N ILE A 73 27.29 -8.94 12.83
CA ILE A 73 27.06 -8.14 14.05
C ILE A 73 25.57 -8.08 14.39
N LEU A 74 24.67 -7.90 13.41
CA LEU A 74 23.24 -7.66 13.64
C LEU A 74 22.43 -8.96 13.86
N GLY A 75 23.03 -10.13 13.62
CA GLY A 75 22.34 -11.41 13.72
C GLY A 75 21.55 -11.75 12.44
N ASN A 76 20.35 -12.30 12.57
CA ASN A 76 19.55 -12.72 11.43
C ASN A 76 18.77 -11.55 10.86
N LEU A 77 19.14 -11.11 9.67
CA LEU A 77 18.36 -10.15 8.87
C LEU A 77 17.22 -10.89 8.17
N LEU A 78 16.02 -10.30 8.17
CA LEU A 78 14.93 -10.76 7.29
C LEU A 78 14.95 -9.93 6.02
N VAL A 79 15.19 -10.59 4.89
CA VAL A 79 15.21 -9.98 3.56
C VAL A 79 13.93 -10.34 2.83
N VAL A 80 13.22 -9.33 2.33
CA VAL A 80 12.01 -9.46 1.53
C VAL A 80 12.31 -8.94 0.14
N GLU A 81 12.25 -9.81 -0.85
CA GLU A 81 12.56 -9.51 -2.25
C GLU A 81 11.34 -9.73 -3.11
N GLY A 82 11.25 -9.02 -4.22
CA GLY A 82 10.19 -9.21 -5.19
C GLY A 82 10.35 -8.31 -6.40
N THR A 83 9.29 -8.22 -7.17
CA THR A 83 9.28 -7.42 -8.39
C THR A 83 8.04 -6.54 -8.40
N ALA A 84 8.21 -5.25 -8.65
CA ALA A 84 7.13 -4.33 -8.94
C ALA A 84 6.89 -4.31 -10.46
N TRP A 85 5.64 -4.54 -10.87
CA TRP A 85 5.22 -4.56 -12.26
C TRP A 85 4.32 -3.39 -12.58
N ASN A 86 4.74 -2.55 -13.52
CA ASN A 86 3.94 -1.43 -13.99
C ASN A 86 2.81 -1.93 -14.91
N SER A 87 1.60 -2.06 -14.39
CA SER A 87 0.41 -2.39 -15.19
C SER A 87 -0.37 -1.17 -15.68
N THR A 88 0.19 0.05 -15.51
CA THR A 88 -0.40 1.27 -16.07
C THR A 88 -0.13 1.40 -17.57
N PRO A 89 -0.93 2.18 -18.31
CA PRO A 89 -0.68 2.49 -19.71
C PRO A 89 0.38 3.58 -19.95
N PHE A 90 1.00 4.11 -18.89
CA PHE A 90 1.99 5.19 -18.95
C PHE A 90 3.25 4.82 -18.16
N PRO A 91 4.41 5.42 -18.48
CA PRO A 91 5.62 5.20 -17.72
C PRO A 91 5.51 5.81 -16.32
N VAL A 92 6.16 5.16 -15.37
CA VAL A 92 6.23 5.59 -13.95
C VAL A 92 7.68 5.67 -13.48
N ALA A 93 7.89 6.36 -12.37
CA ALA A 93 9.20 6.50 -11.74
C ALA A 93 9.08 6.43 -10.21
N ARG A 94 10.21 6.34 -9.54
CA ARG A 94 10.29 6.43 -8.07
C ARG A 94 9.33 5.46 -7.38
N ILE A 95 9.23 4.24 -7.90
CA ILE A 95 8.43 3.19 -7.25
C ILE A 95 9.03 2.92 -5.88
N ARG A 96 8.22 3.09 -4.84
CA ARG A 96 8.57 2.82 -3.45
C ARG A 96 7.70 1.70 -2.92
N VAL A 97 8.31 0.77 -2.24
CA VAL A 97 7.67 -0.44 -1.71
C VAL A 97 7.78 -0.43 -0.20
N GLU A 98 6.71 -0.76 0.50
CA GLU A 98 6.66 -0.92 1.93
C GLU A 98 6.38 -2.39 2.29
N ALA A 99 7.11 -2.91 3.25
CA ALA A 99 6.80 -4.18 3.89
C ALA A 99 6.43 -3.96 5.35
N ARG A 100 5.40 -4.68 5.82
CA ARG A 100 4.96 -4.68 7.22
C ARG A 100 4.99 -6.09 7.78
N LEU A 101 5.51 -6.20 8.99
CA LEU A 101 5.53 -7.43 9.77
C LEU A 101 4.42 -7.41 10.81
N PHE A 102 3.75 -8.55 11.00
CA PHE A 102 2.64 -8.68 11.93
C PHE A 102 2.83 -9.90 12.85
N ASP A 103 2.33 -9.78 14.07
CA ASP A 103 2.23 -10.88 15.02
C ASP A 103 1.00 -11.78 14.74
N ALA A 104 0.81 -12.79 15.60
CA ALA A 104 -0.33 -13.72 15.51
C ALA A 104 -1.70 -13.05 15.77
N LYS A 105 -1.71 -11.90 16.43
CA LYS A 105 -2.94 -11.13 16.70
C LYS A 105 -3.27 -10.13 15.61
N GLY A 106 -2.40 -10.01 14.59
CA GLY A 106 -2.54 -9.02 13.52
C GLY A 106 -2.03 -7.63 13.90
N THR A 107 -1.29 -7.50 15.02
CA THR A 107 -0.67 -6.23 15.41
C THR A 107 0.57 -6.00 14.57
N SER A 108 0.73 -4.79 14.02
CA SER A 108 1.92 -4.40 13.27
C SER A 108 3.12 -4.29 14.22
N LEU A 109 4.16 -5.07 13.96
CA LEU A 109 5.41 -5.06 14.71
C LEU A 109 6.35 -3.97 14.22
N VAL A 110 6.49 -3.85 12.89
CA VAL A 110 7.39 -2.91 12.24
C VAL A 110 6.99 -2.72 10.78
N ARG A 111 7.40 -1.61 10.21
CA ARG A 111 7.35 -1.33 8.77
C ARG A 111 8.70 -0.81 8.30
N GLU A 112 9.10 -1.20 7.10
CA GLU A 112 10.27 -0.69 6.40
C GLU A 112 9.90 -0.37 4.95
N GLU A 113 10.54 0.64 4.41
CA GLU A 113 10.34 1.09 3.02
C GLU A 113 11.67 1.07 2.26
N ALA A 114 11.59 0.74 0.98
CA ALA A 114 12.73 0.85 0.07
C ALA A 114 12.24 1.32 -1.31
N PHE A 115 13.14 1.94 -2.07
CA PHE A 115 12.89 2.20 -3.49
C PHE A 115 13.26 0.98 -4.31
N ALA A 116 12.42 0.67 -5.30
CA ALA A 116 12.73 -0.37 -6.27
C ALA A 116 13.98 -0.02 -7.08
N GLY A 117 14.67 -1.05 -7.57
CA GLY A 117 15.92 -0.91 -8.30
C GLY A 117 17.17 -0.91 -7.44
N ASN A 118 17.05 -0.98 -6.12
CA ASN A 118 18.18 -1.13 -5.21
C ASN A 118 18.23 -2.59 -4.73
N LEU A 119 19.36 -3.22 -4.90
CA LEU A 119 19.61 -4.60 -4.47
C LEU A 119 20.95 -4.66 -3.74
N LEU A 120 21.01 -5.49 -2.73
CA LEU A 120 22.25 -5.76 -2.01
C LEU A 120 22.65 -7.22 -2.24
N THR A 121 23.91 -7.45 -2.47
CA THR A 121 24.50 -8.79 -2.53
C THR A 121 24.52 -9.45 -1.16
N ASP A 122 24.64 -10.77 -1.11
CA ASP A 122 24.75 -11.49 0.17
C ASP A 122 25.98 -11.05 0.98
N MET A 123 27.07 -10.66 0.32
CA MET A 123 28.26 -10.11 0.99
C MET A 123 27.92 -8.76 1.65
N GLU A 124 27.27 -7.86 0.96
CA GLU A 124 26.84 -6.56 1.51
C GLU A 124 25.86 -6.74 2.67
N LEU A 125 24.87 -7.61 2.50
CA LEU A 125 23.92 -7.97 3.57
C LEU A 125 24.59 -8.58 4.79
N THR A 126 25.74 -9.23 4.65
CA THR A 126 26.48 -9.86 5.74
C THR A 126 27.38 -8.89 6.47
N THR A 127 27.85 -7.83 5.80
CA THR A 127 28.99 -6.99 6.29
C THR A 127 28.63 -5.52 6.49
N LEU A 128 27.68 -4.97 5.76
CA LEU A 128 27.38 -3.54 5.83
C LEU A 128 26.68 -3.15 7.15
N PRO A 129 27.07 -2.03 7.78
CA PRO A 129 26.33 -1.49 8.92
C PRO A 129 24.86 -1.22 8.59
N ASP A 130 23.98 -1.28 9.59
CA ASP A 130 22.51 -1.05 9.46
C ASP A 130 22.20 0.24 8.70
N GLU A 131 22.86 1.34 9.07
CA GLU A 131 22.66 2.65 8.42
C GLU A 131 23.04 2.65 6.93
N ASN A 132 24.05 1.87 6.54
CA ASN A 132 24.46 1.74 5.15
C ASN A 132 23.47 0.91 4.36
N ILE A 133 22.99 -0.22 4.90
CA ILE A 133 21.92 -1.03 4.29
C ILE A 133 20.69 -0.14 4.00
N LYS A 134 20.24 0.62 5.00
CA LYS A 134 19.10 1.52 4.85
C LYS A 134 19.33 2.62 3.82
N ARG A 135 20.51 3.22 3.82
CA ARG A 135 20.86 4.28 2.87
C ARG A 135 20.89 3.79 1.43
N GLU A 136 21.51 2.63 1.18
CA GLU A 136 21.57 2.06 -0.17
C GLU A 136 20.16 1.73 -0.70
N LEU A 137 19.30 1.13 0.12
CA LEU A 137 17.93 0.80 -0.26
C LEU A 137 17.00 2.02 -0.36
N ALA A 138 17.39 3.18 0.18
CA ALA A 138 16.65 4.43 0.12
C ALA A 138 16.96 5.29 -1.12
N THR A 139 17.83 4.84 -2.02
CA THR A 139 18.19 5.59 -3.23
C THR A 139 17.03 5.61 -4.22
N SER A 140 16.43 6.79 -4.41
CA SER A 140 15.17 6.92 -5.17
C SER A 140 15.28 6.56 -6.65
N ARG A 141 16.48 6.71 -7.24
CA ARG A 141 16.76 6.42 -8.66
C ARG A 141 17.03 4.96 -8.97
N GLY A 142 17.27 4.16 -7.93
CA GLY A 142 17.79 2.80 -8.09
C GLY A 142 19.27 2.78 -8.45
N THR A 143 20.03 1.91 -7.81
CA THR A 143 21.47 1.75 -8.04
C THR A 143 21.79 0.64 -9.02
N ASP A 144 21.08 -0.47 -8.95
CA ASP A 144 21.28 -1.66 -9.78
C ASP A 144 20.38 -1.66 -11.01
N VAL A 145 19.11 -1.23 -10.82
CA VAL A 145 18.16 -1.06 -11.91
C VAL A 145 17.52 0.32 -11.80
N SER A 146 17.54 1.07 -12.89
CA SER A 146 17.01 2.44 -12.89
C SER A 146 15.53 2.49 -12.55
N ASN A 147 15.19 3.29 -11.53
CA ASN A 147 13.84 3.62 -11.09
C ASN A 147 13.41 5.02 -11.57
N ASP A 148 14.15 5.61 -12.53
CA ASP A 148 13.81 6.90 -13.12
C ASP A 148 12.72 6.80 -14.19
N ARG A 149 12.59 5.61 -14.80
CA ARG A 149 11.57 5.35 -15.81
C ARG A 149 11.31 3.86 -15.95
N VAL A 150 10.12 3.43 -15.53
CA VAL A 150 9.62 2.06 -15.72
C VAL A 150 8.47 2.12 -16.71
N GLU A 151 8.70 1.58 -17.91
CA GLU A 151 7.73 1.60 -19.01
C GLU A 151 6.45 0.80 -18.70
N PRO A 152 5.36 1.03 -19.42
CA PRO A 152 4.17 0.17 -19.36
C PRO A 152 4.55 -1.30 -19.54
N ARG A 153 4.05 -2.17 -18.67
CA ARG A 153 4.39 -3.60 -18.57
C ARG A 153 5.84 -3.88 -18.14
N GLY A 154 6.63 -2.84 -17.85
CA GLY A 154 7.98 -2.98 -17.32
C GLY A 154 7.96 -3.54 -15.90
N GLN A 155 9.05 -4.17 -15.53
CA GLN A 155 9.27 -4.77 -14.23
C GLN A 155 10.56 -4.25 -13.61
N ILE A 156 10.54 -4.01 -12.31
CA ILE A 156 11.70 -3.55 -11.56
C ILE A 156 11.80 -4.35 -10.25
N PRO A 157 12.95 -4.95 -9.93
CA PRO A 157 13.14 -5.68 -8.69
C PRO A 157 13.17 -4.71 -7.49
N PHE A 158 12.84 -5.21 -6.32
CA PHE A 158 13.01 -4.51 -5.05
C PHE A 158 13.53 -5.43 -3.96
N MET A 159 14.16 -4.84 -2.97
CA MET A 159 14.61 -5.50 -1.75
C MET A 159 14.29 -4.62 -0.54
N ILE A 160 13.78 -5.22 0.52
CA ILE A 160 13.54 -4.60 1.82
C ILE A 160 14.22 -5.45 2.88
N VAL A 161 14.95 -4.83 3.78
CA VAL A 161 15.74 -5.52 4.80
C VAL A 161 15.31 -5.06 6.19
N PHE A 162 14.93 -6.03 7.02
CA PHE A 162 14.69 -5.82 8.43
C PHE A 162 15.94 -6.27 9.20
N THR A 163 16.59 -5.31 9.85
CA THR A 163 17.89 -5.52 10.52
C THR A 163 17.76 -5.97 11.98
N GLN A 164 16.53 -6.05 12.48
CA GLN A 164 16.24 -6.57 13.81
C GLN A 164 15.52 -7.92 13.72
N THR A 165 15.64 -8.72 14.77
CA THR A 165 14.96 -10.00 14.87
C THR A 165 13.55 -9.81 15.45
N TYR A 166 12.54 -10.39 14.81
CA TYR A 166 11.14 -10.34 15.25
C TYR A 166 10.62 -11.75 15.57
N PRO A 167 10.85 -12.29 16.80
CA PRO A 167 10.50 -13.67 17.14
C PRO A 167 8.99 -13.94 17.10
N MET A 168 8.16 -12.91 17.22
CA MET A 168 6.69 -13.02 17.15
C MET A 168 6.12 -12.85 15.73
N LEU A 169 6.97 -12.75 14.70
CA LEU A 169 6.54 -12.62 13.31
C LEU A 169 5.70 -13.84 12.89
N LYS A 170 4.52 -13.55 12.34
CA LYS A 170 3.60 -14.54 11.75
C LYS A 170 3.19 -14.23 10.32
N LYS A 171 3.15 -12.95 9.97
CA LYS A 171 2.71 -12.52 8.64
C LYS A 171 3.53 -11.33 8.17
N THR A 172 3.89 -11.35 6.90
CA THR A 172 4.48 -10.21 6.18
C THR A 172 3.52 -9.77 5.07
N THR A 173 3.31 -8.48 4.94
CA THR A 173 2.60 -7.89 3.80
C THR A 173 3.51 -6.94 3.07
N VAL A 174 3.36 -6.87 1.76
CA VAL A 174 4.14 -5.97 0.89
C VAL A 174 3.18 -5.22 -0.01
N HIS A 175 3.35 -3.91 -0.12
CA HIS A 175 2.52 -3.06 -0.98
C HIS A 175 3.33 -1.88 -1.53
N ILE A 176 2.81 -1.25 -2.56
CA ILE A 176 3.40 -0.02 -3.09
C ILE A 176 3.02 1.13 -2.16
N SER A 177 4.01 1.87 -1.67
CA SER A 177 3.81 3.05 -0.82
C SER A 177 3.97 4.36 -1.57
N GLY A 178 4.57 4.35 -2.77
CA GLY A 178 4.73 5.55 -3.58
C GLY A 178 5.06 5.24 -5.03
N VAL A 179 4.62 6.11 -5.93
CA VAL A 179 4.96 6.07 -7.35
C VAL A 179 4.76 7.46 -7.97
N GLU A 180 5.61 7.85 -8.88
CA GLU A 180 5.48 9.07 -9.66
C GLU A 180 5.04 8.72 -11.08
N LYS A 181 3.97 9.38 -11.56
CA LYS A 181 3.56 9.29 -12.96
C LYS A 181 4.46 10.20 -13.80
N LEU A 182 5.09 9.66 -14.82
CA LEU A 182 5.77 10.47 -15.83
C LEU A 182 4.75 10.94 -16.86
N LEU A 183 4.68 12.27 -17.05
CA LEU A 183 3.90 12.83 -18.14
C LEU A 183 4.68 12.58 -19.44
N THR A 184 4.07 11.88 -20.36
CA THR A 184 4.57 11.81 -21.75
C THR A 184 4.39 13.20 -22.38
N PRO A 185 5.46 13.79 -22.95
CA PRO A 185 5.32 15.06 -23.67
C PRO A 185 4.40 14.94 -24.88
#